data_63b100aa9f93f306f5984a27f0a6ab25
#
_entry.id   63b100aa9f93f306f5984a27f0a6ab25
#
_cell.length_a   1.000
_cell.length_b   1.000
_cell.length_c   1.000
_cell.angle_alpha   90.00
_cell.angle_beta   90.00
_cell.angle_gamma   90.00
#
_symmetry.space_group_name_H-M   'P 1'
#
loop_
_entity.id
_entity.type
_entity.pdbx_description
1 polymer ?
#
loop_
_entity_poly.entity_id
_entity_poly.type
_entity_poly.pdbx_seq_one_letter_code
_entity_poly.pdbx_strand_id
1 'polypeptide(L)'
;SRASNPEIWGNLKSECAEQWVTDVKEGKYSVDPNLKNRKFKTPYFKDLLLTLEDLVTSERPALKRKIVTNGKYTLIQKYDMKIQIGHSPDIIEMLLMHAYFTKHNNNNDENLEAW
;
A
#
# COMPACT_ATOMS: atom_id res chain seq x y z
N SER A 1 10.30 -5.15 9.92
CA SER A 1 10.56 -6.20 8.93
C SER A 1 11.66 -5.81 7.99
N ARG A 2 12.39 -6.80 7.53
CA ARG A 2 13.52 -6.58 6.63
C ARG A 2 13.06 -6.62 5.17
N ALA A 3 13.53 -5.64 4.36
CA ALA A 3 13.25 -5.62 2.94
C ALA A 3 13.93 -6.78 2.21
N SER A 4 13.33 -7.26 1.12
CA SER A 4 13.94 -8.28 0.27
C SER A 4 15.08 -7.70 -0.60
N ASN A 5 15.09 -6.39 -0.82
CA ASN A 5 16.20 -5.68 -1.45
C ASN A 5 16.75 -4.60 -0.51
N PRO A 6 17.57 -5.00 0.49
CA PRO A 6 18.04 -4.06 1.52
C PRO A 6 19.06 -3.03 1.02
N GLU A 7 19.56 -3.14 -0.20
CA GLU A 7 20.44 -2.14 -0.79
C GLU A 7 19.70 -0.86 -1.15
N ILE A 8 18.41 -0.96 -1.49
CA ILE A 8 17.58 0.16 -1.95
C ILE A 8 16.58 0.58 -0.87
N TRP A 9 15.95 -0.39 -0.19
CA TRP A 9 14.85 -0.13 0.73
C TRP A 9 15.26 -0.38 2.17
N GLY A 10 14.95 0.58 3.04
CA GLY A 10 15.29 0.50 4.47
C GLY A 10 14.45 -0.53 5.24
N ASN A 11 13.26 -0.86 4.75
CA ASN A 11 12.41 -1.85 5.39
C ASN A 11 11.40 -2.44 4.40
N LEU A 12 10.78 -3.54 4.81
CA LEU A 12 9.84 -4.28 3.97
C LEU A 12 8.60 -3.46 3.62
N LYS A 13 8.10 -2.64 4.53
CA LYS A 13 6.92 -1.81 4.28
C LYS A 13 7.17 -0.82 3.14
N SER A 14 8.35 -0.20 3.13
CA SER A 14 8.73 0.73 2.06
C SER A 14 8.84 0.04 0.71
N GLU A 15 9.43 -1.15 0.69
CA GLU A 15 9.54 -1.96 -0.53
C GLU A 15 8.16 -2.38 -1.05
N CYS A 16 7.28 -2.80 -0.16
CA CYS A 16 5.91 -3.18 -0.52
C CYS A 16 5.12 -2.01 -1.10
N ALA A 17 5.28 -0.82 -0.52
CA ALA A 17 4.61 0.38 -1.01
C ALA A 17 5.05 0.73 -2.43
N GLU A 18 6.35 0.69 -2.70
CA GLU A 18 6.87 0.95 -4.05
C GLU A 18 6.37 -0.09 -5.05
N GLN A 19 6.39 -1.37 -4.68
CA GLN A 19 5.89 -2.44 -5.53
C GLN A 19 4.40 -2.25 -5.83
N TRP A 20 3.60 -1.89 -4.84
CA TRP A 20 2.17 -1.66 -5.02
C TRP A 20 1.92 -0.48 -5.98
N VAL A 21 2.62 0.63 -5.79
CA VAL A 21 2.50 1.79 -6.67
C VAL A 21 2.85 1.42 -8.11
N THR A 22 3.94 0.68 -8.30
CA THR A 22 4.37 0.20 -9.61
C THR A 22 3.31 -0.70 -10.24
N ASP A 23 2.79 -1.65 -9.48
CA ASP A 23 1.78 -2.60 -9.98
C ASP A 23 0.47 -1.88 -10.35
N VAL A 24 0.08 -0.87 -9.59
CA VAL A 24 -1.09 -0.04 -9.93
C VAL A 24 -0.87 0.71 -11.25
N LYS A 25 0.29 1.34 -11.41
CA LYS A 25 0.63 2.08 -12.63
C LYS A 25 0.70 1.17 -13.85
N GLU A 26 1.18 -0.04 -13.69
CA GLU A 26 1.33 -1.01 -14.78
C GLU A 26 0.07 -1.86 -15.02
N GLY A 27 -0.97 -1.64 -14.25
CA GLY A 27 -2.22 -2.40 -14.35
C GLY A 27 -2.14 -3.83 -13.86
N LYS A 28 -1.12 -4.17 -13.06
CA LYS A 28 -0.92 -5.52 -12.52
C LYS A 28 -1.67 -5.77 -11.22
N TYR A 29 -2.11 -4.71 -10.54
CA TYR A 29 -2.89 -4.83 -9.33
C TYR A 29 -4.32 -4.41 -9.61
N SER A 30 -5.26 -5.29 -9.30
CA SER A 30 -6.68 -5.02 -9.48
C SER A 30 -7.47 -5.47 -8.26
N VAL A 31 -8.62 -4.86 -8.08
CA VAL A 31 -9.56 -5.17 -7.01
C VAL A 31 -10.87 -5.59 -7.67
N ASP A 32 -11.59 -6.52 -7.04
CA ASP A 32 -12.90 -6.95 -7.51
C ASP A 32 -13.77 -5.72 -7.82
N PRO A 33 -14.40 -5.65 -9.01
CA PRO A 33 -15.26 -4.51 -9.38
C PRO A 33 -16.38 -4.24 -8.39
N ASN A 34 -16.92 -5.26 -7.75
CA ASN A 34 -17.94 -5.09 -6.72
C ASN A 34 -17.42 -4.34 -5.51
N LEU A 35 -16.17 -4.60 -5.11
CA LEU A 35 -15.52 -3.89 -4.02
C LEU A 35 -15.12 -2.49 -4.45
N LYS A 36 -14.57 -2.36 -5.66
CA LYS A 36 -14.11 -1.08 -6.20
C LYS A 36 -15.22 -0.04 -6.25
N ASN A 37 -16.42 -0.44 -6.67
CA ASN A 37 -17.56 0.45 -6.85
C ASN A 37 -18.42 0.60 -5.61
N ARG A 38 -18.18 -0.20 -4.59
CA ARG A 38 -18.91 -0.12 -3.33
C ARG A 38 -18.58 1.19 -2.62
N LYS A 39 -19.60 1.79 -1.99
CA LYS A 39 -19.43 3.01 -1.21
C LYS A 39 -19.25 2.69 0.25
N PHE A 40 -18.33 3.40 0.88
CA PHE A 40 -17.95 3.21 2.29
C PHE A 40 -18.15 4.50 3.06
N LYS A 41 -18.49 4.35 4.33
CA LYS A 41 -18.53 5.44 5.29
C LYS A 41 -17.36 5.26 6.25
N THR A 42 -16.55 6.32 6.41
CA THR A 42 -15.40 6.28 7.32
C THR A 42 -15.51 7.38 8.36
N PRO A 43 -14.82 7.23 9.51
CA PRO A 43 -14.82 8.28 10.55
C PRO A 43 -14.23 9.61 10.07
N TYR A 44 -13.41 9.58 9.01
CA TYR A 44 -12.68 10.75 8.53
C TYR A 44 -13.50 11.61 7.57
N PHE A 45 -14.58 11.06 7.03
CA PHE A 45 -15.47 11.74 6.07
C PHE A 45 -16.92 11.53 6.49
N LYS A 46 -17.29 12.14 7.60
CA LYS A 46 -18.51 11.84 8.38
C LYS A 46 -19.81 11.71 7.60
N ASP A 47 -20.06 12.58 6.63
CA ASP A 47 -21.34 12.63 5.92
C ASP A 47 -21.21 12.23 4.46
N LEU A 48 -20.04 11.69 4.05
CA LEU A 48 -19.77 11.30 2.68
C LEU A 48 -19.68 9.80 2.57
N LEU A 49 -20.30 9.27 1.52
CA LEU A 49 -20.10 7.91 1.06
C LEU A 49 -19.09 7.94 -0.08
N LEU A 50 -17.95 7.29 0.10
CA LEU A 50 -16.85 7.32 -0.86
C LEU A 50 -16.56 5.93 -1.40
N THR A 51 -16.21 5.85 -2.68
CA THR A 51 -15.74 4.61 -3.28
C THR A 51 -14.33 4.28 -2.77
N LEU A 52 -13.93 3.02 -2.96
CA LEU A 52 -12.56 2.62 -2.62
C LEU A 52 -11.54 3.46 -3.37
N GLU A 53 -11.80 3.77 -4.64
CA GLU A 53 -10.92 4.63 -5.43
C GLU A 53 -10.77 6.03 -4.85
N ASP A 54 -11.87 6.64 -4.41
CA ASP A 54 -11.84 7.96 -3.74
C ASP A 54 -11.01 7.91 -2.47
N LEU A 55 -11.17 6.85 -1.66
CA LEU A 55 -10.42 6.68 -0.42
C LEU A 55 -8.93 6.49 -0.69
N VAL A 56 -8.57 5.68 -1.67
CA VAL A 56 -7.18 5.48 -2.07
C VAL A 56 -6.58 6.80 -2.55
N THR A 57 -7.29 7.53 -3.39
CA THR A 57 -6.82 8.83 -3.91
C THR A 57 -6.57 9.81 -2.77
N SER A 58 -7.44 9.83 -1.75
CA SER A 58 -7.29 10.71 -0.59
C SER A 58 -6.08 10.36 0.28
N GLU A 59 -5.67 9.09 0.30
CA GLU A 59 -4.56 8.62 1.15
C GLU A 59 -3.22 8.51 0.42
N ARG A 60 -3.21 8.52 -0.92
CA ARG A 60 -1.98 8.40 -1.70
C ARG A 60 -0.88 9.40 -1.32
N PRO A 61 -1.19 10.66 -0.97
CA PRO A 61 -0.13 11.60 -0.56
C PRO A 61 0.66 11.17 0.67
N ALA A 62 0.16 10.20 1.46
CA ALA A 62 0.91 9.62 2.57
C ALA A 62 2.08 8.74 2.12
N LEU A 63 2.05 8.23 0.87
CA LEU A 63 3.10 7.37 0.34
C LEU A 63 4.24 8.20 -0.24
N LYS A 64 4.96 8.90 0.63
CA LYS A 64 6.15 9.67 0.26
C LYS A 64 7.41 8.94 0.68
N ARG A 65 8.44 9.04 -0.16
CA ARG A 65 9.74 8.48 0.14
C ARG A 65 10.64 9.51 0.78
N LYS A 66 11.56 9.05 1.61
CA LYS A 66 12.66 9.84 2.11
C LYS A 66 13.95 9.04 2.01
N ILE A 67 15.08 9.75 1.87
CA ILE A 67 16.41 9.12 1.89
C ILE A 67 16.90 9.17 3.34
N VAL A 68 17.31 8.00 3.86
CA VAL A 68 17.91 7.90 5.19
C VAL A 68 19.43 8.00 5.10
N THR A 69 20.11 8.10 6.25
CA THR A 69 21.54 8.39 6.37
C THR A 69 22.44 7.49 5.52
N ASN A 70 22.05 6.25 5.28
CA ASN A 70 22.84 5.30 4.50
C ASN A 70 22.47 5.27 3.00
N GLY A 71 21.75 6.27 2.51
CA GLY A 71 21.36 6.37 1.11
C GLY A 71 20.17 5.50 0.70
N LYS A 72 19.58 4.74 1.61
CA LYS A 72 18.42 3.89 1.32
C LYS A 72 17.13 4.70 1.34
N TYR A 73 16.12 4.21 0.62
CA TYR A 73 14.80 4.80 0.63
C TYR A 73 13.92 4.16 1.70
N THR A 74 13.14 4.99 2.38
CA THR A 74 12.05 4.53 3.26
C THR A 74 10.84 5.41 3.03
N LEU A 75 9.68 4.90 3.44
CA LEU A 75 8.49 5.74 3.55
C LEU A 75 8.68 6.72 4.71
N ILE A 76 8.01 7.86 4.62
CA ILE A 76 7.89 8.76 5.76
C ILE A 76 7.20 8.01 6.91
N GLN A 77 7.46 8.45 8.14
CA GLN A 77 6.88 7.82 9.33
C GLN A 77 5.38 8.07 9.41
N LYS A 78 4.68 7.21 10.13
CA LYS A 78 3.22 7.31 10.27
C LYS A 78 2.77 8.66 10.80
N TYR A 79 3.53 9.26 11.71
CA TYR A 79 3.25 10.60 12.21
C TYR A 79 3.21 11.63 11.06
N ASP A 80 4.20 11.58 10.17
CA ASP A 80 4.26 12.48 9.03
C ASP A 80 3.17 12.18 7.99
N MET A 81 2.79 10.92 7.84
CA MET A 81 1.66 10.52 7.00
C MET A 81 0.37 11.16 7.49
N LYS A 82 0.13 11.14 8.81
CA LYS A 82 -1.06 11.75 9.40
C LYS A 82 -1.09 13.26 9.20
N ILE A 83 0.07 13.92 9.28
CA ILE A 83 0.17 15.35 8.98
C ILE A 83 -0.18 15.61 7.51
N GLN A 84 0.33 14.75 6.62
CA GLN A 84 0.17 14.91 5.19
C GLN A 84 -1.30 14.82 4.73
N ILE A 85 -2.06 13.89 5.29
CA ILE A 85 -3.44 13.61 4.84
C ILE A 85 -4.51 13.88 5.90
N GLY A 86 -4.12 14.25 7.13
CA GLY A 86 -5.03 14.59 8.21
C GLY A 86 -5.57 13.42 9.02
N HIS A 87 -5.20 12.18 8.69
CA HIS A 87 -5.63 10.97 9.41
C HIS A 87 -4.70 9.79 9.09
N SER A 88 -4.89 8.66 9.76
CA SER A 88 -4.13 7.45 9.44
C SER A 88 -4.44 6.93 8.04
N PRO A 89 -3.43 6.48 7.27
CA PRO A 89 -3.63 5.92 5.94
C PRO A 89 -4.08 4.45 6.00
N ASP A 90 -5.19 4.19 6.67
CA ASP A 90 -5.63 2.83 6.99
C ASP A 90 -6.03 2.03 5.75
N ILE A 91 -6.64 2.67 4.77
CA ILE A 91 -7.08 2.00 3.54
C ILE A 91 -5.86 1.58 2.71
N ILE A 92 -4.89 2.48 2.52
CA ILE A 92 -3.68 2.15 1.78
C ILE A 92 -2.87 1.08 2.50
N GLU A 93 -2.75 1.14 3.83
CA GLU A 93 -2.04 0.12 4.60
C GLU A 93 -2.71 -1.25 4.42
N MET A 94 -4.03 -1.30 4.43
CA MET A 94 -4.79 -2.53 4.17
C MET A 94 -4.49 -3.09 2.78
N LEU A 95 -4.48 -2.23 1.76
CA LEU A 95 -4.22 -2.65 0.39
C LEU A 95 -2.78 -3.13 0.19
N LEU A 96 -1.81 -2.50 0.86
CA LEU A 96 -0.42 -2.97 0.83
C LEU A 96 -0.29 -4.36 1.41
N MET A 97 -0.95 -4.63 2.53
CA MET A 97 -0.97 -5.96 3.14
C MET A 97 -1.64 -6.98 2.22
N HIS A 98 -2.77 -6.62 1.63
CA HIS A 98 -3.49 -7.49 0.70
C HIS A 98 -2.61 -7.86 -0.50
N ALA A 99 -1.97 -6.88 -1.11
CA ALA A 99 -1.09 -7.11 -2.24
C ALA A 99 0.11 -8.00 -1.88
N TYR A 100 0.70 -7.77 -0.73
CA TYR A 100 1.82 -8.57 -0.24
C TYR A 100 1.42 -10.04 -0.01
N PHE A 101 0.33 -10.27 0.70
CA PHE A 101 -0.14 -11.63 0.99
C PHE A 101 -0.56 -12.36 -0.28
N THR A 102 -1.24 -11.69 -1.19
CA THR A 102 -1.67 -12.30 -2.45
C THR A 102 -0.47 -12.77 -3.27
N LYS A 103 0.56 -11.93 -3.36
CA LYS A 103 1.79 -12.26 -4.10
C LYS A 103 2.51 -13.43 -3.46
N HIS A 104 2.64 -13.47 -2.13
CA HIS A 104 3.30 -14.55 -1.43
C HIS A 104 2.52 -15.86 -1.50
N ASN A 105 1.20 -15.81 -1.40
CA ASN A 105 0.38 -17.00 -1.52
C ASN A 105 0.47 -17.60 -2.94
N ASN A 106 0.47 -16.76 -3.97
CA ASN A 106 0.65 -17.23 -5.35
C ASN A 106 2.00 -17.90 -5.53
N ASN A 107 3.07 -17.35 -4.96
CA ASN A 107 4.39 -17.96 -5.00
C ASN A 107 4.42 -19.30 -4.26
N ASN A 108 3.75 -19.39 -3.11
CA ASN A 108 3.63 -20.63 -2.36
C ASN A 108 2.83 -21.69 -3.13
N ASP A 109 1.75 -21.29 -3.79
CA ASP A 109 0.93 -22.18 -4.61
C ASP A 109 1.74 -22.73 -5.78
N GLU A 110 2.54 -21.90 -6.43
CA GLU A 110 3.46 -22.34 -7.49
C GLU A 110 4.46 -23.38 -6.97
N ASN A 111 4.99 -23.17 -5.77
CA ASN A 111 5.89 -24.12 -5.14
C ASN A 111 5.20 -25.44 -4.80
N LEU A 112 3.94 -25.38 -4.39
CA LEU A 112 3.14 -26.58 -4.10
C LEU A 112 2.82 -27.38 -5.35
N GLU A 113 2.55 -26.71 -6.46
CA GLU A 113 2.28 -27.37 -7.74
C GLU A 113 3.51 -28.12 -8.32
N ALA A 114 4.69 -27.69 -7.91
CA ALA A 114 5.93 -28.34 -8.33
C ALA A 114 6.16 -29.71 -7.69
N TRP A 115 5.30 -30.09 -6.81
CA TRP A 115 5.35 -31.39 -6.14
C TRP A 115 4.53 -32.41 -6.92
#